data_d3069fd6d082e89ee8027925df90d4f0
#
_entry.id   d3069fd6d082e89ee8027925df90d4f0
#
_cell.length_a   1.000
_cell.length_b   1.000
_cell.length_c   1.000
_cell.angle_alpha   90.00
_cell.angle_beta   90.00
_cell.angle_gamma   90.00
#
_symmetry.space_group_name_H-M   'P 1'
#
loop_
_entity.id
_entity.type
_entity.pdbx_description
1 polymer ?
#
loop_
_entity_poly.entity_id
_entity_poly.type
_entity_poly.pdbx_seq_one_letter_code
_entity_poly.pdbx_strand_id
1 'polypeptide(L)'
;MIRQIELGDLKGLNGAYRYDQKDAAPDFFEVHEHAVKMGLDDVVIRRLQKLGVTKSPSGIKADVGINKAYLSLKMSGVGKSSLINHQTRSGFIKIFGSNSDAFQLLDAEVLKYIKCRRDRLITEDVGLDKREEFNIFISDSFRHAFRSIFDYFVFEGTVGWGASKFPAECILSFGKALDPSTWSVYQRNEYYDHCWPSLVFSLRRHGRPKFRVADRAWFLGADDGAPKGQLSLRI
;
A
#
# COMPACT_ATOMS: atom_id res chain seq x y z
N MET A 1 12.84 11.48 12.80
CA MET A 1 11.61 12.14 12.33
C MET A 1 11.45 13.54 12.91
N ILE A 2 11.21 13.73 14.20
CA ILE A 2 10.97 15.06 14.82
C ILE A 2 11.99 16.10 14.37
N ARG A 3 13.30 15.80 14.46
CA ARG A 3 14.37 16.74 14.07
C ARG A 3 14.32 17.13 12.59
N GLN A 4 13.91 16.24 11.70
CA GLN A 4 13.79 16.54 10.26
C GLN A 4 12.59 17.43 9.97
N ILE A 5 11.50 17.22 10.71
CA ILE A 5 10.32 18.05 10.61
C ILE A 5 10.56 19.45 11.15
N GLU A 6 11.32 19.59 12.25
CA GLU A 6 11.73 20.89 12.82
C GLU A 6 12.52 21.78 11.84
N LEU A 7 13.19 21.16 10.87
CA LEU A 7 13.88 21.88 9.80
C LEU A 7 12.96 22.34 8.66
N GLY A 8 11.66 22.06 8.76
CA GLY A 8 10.66 22.42 7.76
C GLY A 8 10.60 21.52 6.53
N ASP A 9 11.51 20.57 6.44
CA ASP A 9 11.58 19.61 5.33
C ASP A 9 11.64 18.18 5.87
N LEU A 10 10.92 17.27 5.24
CA LEU A 10 11.13 15.84 5.38
C LEU A 10 12.29 15.44 4.47
N LYS A 11 13.34 14.87 5.03
CA LYS A 11 14.52 14.43 4.29
C LYS A 11 14.73 12.94 4.45
N GLY A 12 15.12 12.29 3.37
CA GLY A 12 15.48 10.89 3.32
C GLY A 12 16.52 10.65 2.23
N LEU A 13 16.68 9.40 1.79
CA LEU A 13 17.63 9.02 0.75
C LEU A 13 17.38 9.70 -0.59
N ASN A 14 16.14 10.02 -0.90
CA ASN A 14 15.71 10.67 -2.14
C ASN A 14 15.58 12.20 -2.03
N GLY A 15 16.08 12.81 -0.95
CA GLY A 15 16.10 14.27 -0.80
C GLY A 15 15.06 14.84 0.15
N ALA A 16 14.67 16.08 -0.08
CA ALA A 16 13.70 16.80 0.74
C ALA A 16 12.31 16.77 0.10
N TYR A 17 11.29 16.55 0.90
CA TYR A 17 9.89 16.69 0.50
C TYR A 17 9.31 17.95 1.13
N ARG A 18 8.74 18.83 0.31
CA ARG A 18 7.94 19.98 0.74
C ARG A 18 6.47 19.62 0.56
N TYR A 19 5.66 19.98 1.53
CA TYR A 19 4.24 19.69 1.54
C TYR A 19 3.42 20.96 1.76
N ASP A 20 2.23 20.98 1.15
CA ASP A 20 1.30 22.06 1.34
C ASP A 20 0.54 21.90 2.65
N GLN A 21 0.36 23.01 3.36
CA GLN A 21 -0.47 23.03 4.55
C GLN A 21 -1.94 22.93 4.16
N LYS A 22 -2.65 22.02 4.81
CA LYS A 22 -4.09 21.82 4.65
C LYS A 22 -4.81 22.07 5.96
N ASP A 23 -6.12 22.17 5.89
CA ASP A 23 -6.92 22.26 7.11
C ASP A 23 -6.76 21.00 7.96
N ALA A 24 -6.67 21.20 9.27
CA ALA A 24 -6.52 20.09 10.18
C ALA A 24 -7.72 19.13 10.08
N ALA A 25 -7.44 17.84 10.06
CA ALA A 25 -8.48 16.83 10.08
C ALA A 25 -9.14 16.79 11.47
N PRO A 26 -10.41 17.05 11.58
CA PRO A 26 -11.08 17.18 12.90
C PRO A 26 -11.06 15.87 13.70
N ASP A 27 -10.98 14.74 13.02
CA ASP A 27 -10.98 13.40 13.63
C ASP A 27 -9.58 12.91 14.01
N PHE A 28 -8.54 13.68 13.69
CA PHE A 28 -7.16 13.33 14.06
C PHE A 28 -6.89 13.82 15.48
N PHE A 29 -6.30 12.95 16.29
CA PHE A 29 -5.89 13.30 17.63
C PHE A 29 -4.41 13.62 17.69
N GLU A 30 -4.05 14.51 18.59
CA GLU A 30 -2.68 14.94 18.77
C GLU A 30 -1.81 13.82 19.34
N VAL A 31 -0.65 13.62 18.75
CA VAL A 31 0.26 12.53 19.13
C VAL A 31 0.82 12.71 20.53
N HIS A 32 0.90 13.95 21.04
CA HIS A 32 1.44 14.20 22.37
C HIS A 32 0.64 13.51 23.49
N GLU A 33 -0.69 13.38 23.38
CA GLU A 33 -1.49 12.64 24.35
C GLU A 33 -1.07 11.15 24.40
N HIS A 34 -0.81 10.56 23.24
CA HIS A 34 -0.31 9.21 23.18
C HIS A 34 1.12 9.11 23.73
N ALA A 35 1.96 10.10 23.44
CA ALA A 35 3.33 10.18 23.95
C ALA A 35 3.38 10.25 25.48
N VAL A 36 2.49 11.02 26.11
CA VAL A 36 2.32 11.06 27.55
C VAL A 36 1.97 9.67 28.10
N LYS A 37 0.99 8.99 27.50
CA LYS A 37 0.60 7.62 27.91
C LYS A 37 1.73 6.61 27.78
N MET A 38 2.64 6.82 26.81
CA MET A 38 3.81 5.98 26.57
C MET A 38 5.02 6.37 27.45
N GLY A 39 4.89 7.37 28.32
CA GLY A 39 5.94 7.82 29.21
C GLY A 39 7.13 8.50 28.51
N LEU A 40 6.89 9.16 27.36
CA LEU A 40 7.92 9.91 26.68
C LEU A 40 8.26 11.19 27.44
N ASP A 41 9.51 11.64 27.26
CA ASP A 41 10.07 12.86 27.83
C ASP A 41 9.25 14.11 27.42
N ASP A 42 9.06 15.04 28.36
CA ASP A 42 8.33 16.29 28.15
C ASP A 42 8.92 17.17 27.04
N VAL A 43 10.25 17.09 26.80
CA VAL A 43 10.89 17.81 25.71
C VAL A 43 10.41 17.26 24.37
N VAL A 44 10.33 15.93 24.24
CA VAL A 44 9.79 15.27 23.05
C VAL A 44 8.32 15.61 22.85
N ILE A 45 7.52 15.58 23.91
CA ILE A 45 6.10 15.91 23.87
C ILE A 45 5.88 17.35 23.37
N ARG A 46 6.58 18.34 23.94
CA ARG A 46 6.50 19.74 23.50
C ARG A 46 6.91 19.92 22.04
N ARG A 47 7.91 19.17 21.56
CA ARG A 47 8.29 19.18 20.15
C ARG A 47 7.21 18.64 19.23
N LEU A 48 6.57 17.54 19.61
CA LEU A 48 5.44 16.97 18.84
C LEU A 48 4.29 17.96 18.72
N GLN A 49 3.95 18.66 19.82
CA GLN A 49 2.92 19.72 19.83
C GLN A 49 3.29 20.86 18.90
N LYS A 50 4.52 21.39 19.01
CA LYS A 50 4.99 22.51 18.19
C LYS A 50 4.96 22.19 16.69
N LEU A 51 5.17 20.94 16.31
CA LEU A 51 5.17 20.48 14.93
C LEU A 51 3.78 20.11 14.42
N GLY A 52 2.73 20.24 15.24
CA GLY A 52 1.39 19.86 14.86
C GLY A 52 1.29 18.41 14.37
N VAL A 53 2.03 17.49 15.03
CA VAL A 53 2.00 16.07 14.67
C VAL A 53 0.73 15.44 15.21
N THR A 54 -0.09 14.91 14.31
CA THR A 54 -1.34 14.25 14.65
C THR A 54 -1.34 12.81 14.14
N LYS A 55 -2.06 11.95 14.83
CA LYS A 55 -2.25 10.56 14.47
C LYS A 55 -3.67 10.34 13.98
N SER A 56 -3.81 9.63 12.88
CA SER A 56 -5.13 9.26 12.36
C SER A 56 -5.85 8.25 13.26
N PRO A 57 -7.19 8.31 13.32
CA PRO A 57 -7.99 7.20 13.83
C PRO A 57 -7.86 5.96 12.93
N SER A 58 -8.27 4.82 13.45
CA SER A 58 -8.28 3.58 12.66
C SER A 58 -9.22 3.69 11.46
N GLY A 59 -8.84 3.06 10.34
CA GLY A 59 -9.65 3.03 9.12
C GLY A 59 -9.44 4.20 8.17
N ILE A 60 -8.57 5.15 8.52
CA ILE A 60 -8.13 6.24 7.65
C ILE A 60 -6.83 5.85 6.97
N LYS A 61 -6.61 6.34 5.75
CA LYS A 61 -5.47 5.94 4.92
C LYS A 61 -4.16 6.56 5.36
N ALA A 62 -4.17 7.83 5.70
CA ALA A 62 -3.01 8.47 6.29
C ALA A 62 -2.74 7.95 7.70
N ASP A 63 -1.51 7.63 8.01
CA ASP A 63 -1.11 7.16 9.34
C ASP A 63 -0.86 8.33 10.29
N VAL A 64 -0.29 9.42 9.78
CA VAL A 64 0.01 10.64 10.52
C VAL A 64 -0.27 11.91 9.72
N GLY A 65 -0.61 12.98 10.42
CA GLY A 65 -0.58 14.34 9.91
C GLY A 65 0.62 15.10 10.47
N ILE A 66 1.26 15.90 9.64
CA ILE A 66 2.38 16.77 10.05
C ILE A 66 2.16 18.12 9.40
N ASN A 67 1.93 19.17 10.19
CA ASN A 67 1.58 20.48 9.67
C ASN A 67 0.48 20.41 8.60
N LYS A 68 -0.54 19.58 8.86
CA LYS A 68 -1.69 19.36 7.98
C LYS A 68 -1.38 18.61 6.65
N ALA A 69 -0.18 18.12 6.45
CA ALA A 69 0.12 17.14 5.39
C ALA A 69 -0.13 15.72 5.90
N TYR A 70 -0.72 14.87 5.06
CA TYR A 70 -1.12 13.52 5.42
C TYR A 70 -0.17 12.49 4.83
N LEU A 71 0.48 11.70 5.70
CA LEU A 71 1.50 10.73 5.31
C LEU A 71 1.07 9.31 5.67
N SER A 72 1.38 8.38 4.78
CA SER A 72 1.39 6.95 5.13
C SER A 72 2.81 6.49 5.42
N LEU A 73 2.97 5.69 6.47
CA LEU A 73 4.26 5.20 6.95
C LEU A 73 4.48 3.78 6.45
N LYS A 74 5.64 3.52 5.85
CA LYS A 74 6.03 2.18 5.39
C LYS A 74 7.41 1.82 5.93
N MET A 75 7.49 0.70 6.64
CA MET A 75 8.77 0.16 7.08
C MET A 75 9.35 -0.73 5.99
N SER A 76 10.56 -0.42 5.53
CA SER A 76 11.34 -1.21 4.59
C SER A 76 12.36 -2.08 5.33
N GLY A 77 12.74 -3.22 4.73
CA GLY A 77 13.84 -4.05 5.25
C GLY A 77 13.44 -5.14 6.25
N VAL A 78 12.17 -5.26 6.63
CA VAL A 78 11.67 -6.36 7.48
C VAL A 78 10.66 -7.19 6.69
N GLY A 79 11.17 -8.00 5.75
CA GLY A 79 10.31 -8.80 4.86
C GLY A 79 9.61 -7.96 3.79
N LYS A 80 8.80 -8.61 2.97
CA LYS A 80 8.04 -7.94 1.91
C LYS A 80 6.81 -7.24 2.50
N SER A 81 6.82 -5.92 2.46
CA SER A 81 5.67 -5.11 2.90
C SER A 81 4.45 -5.36 2.01
N SER A 82 3.30 -5.60 2.60
CA SER A 82 2.05 -5.78 1.86
C SER A 82 1.48 -4.43 1.45
N LEU A 83 1.28 -4.23 0.15
CA LEU A 83 0.60 -3.06 -0.41
C LEU A 83 -0.89 -3.33 -0.59
N ILE A 84 -1.23 -4.51 -1.11
CA ILE A 84 -2.59 -5.03 -1.20
C ILE A 84 -2.62 -6.37 -0.47
N ASN A 85 -3.48 -6.48 0.52
CA ASN A 85 -3.55 -7.66 1.34
C ASN A 85 -4.84 -8.43 1.08
N HIS A 86 -4.70 -9.57 0.40
CA HIS A 86 -5.79 -10.54 0.23
C HIS A 86 -7.10 -9.96 -0.34
N GLN A 87 -7.01 -9.19 -1.41
CA GLN A 87 -8.18 -8.64 -2.07
C GLN A 87 -8.81 -9.65 -3.04
N THR A 88 -10.13 -9.84 -2.95
CA THR A 88 -10.87 -10.75 -3.83
C THR A 88 -11.26 -10.08 -5.15
N ARG A 89 -11.58 -10.88 -6.17
CA ARG A 89 -12.11 -10.37 -7.44
C ARG A 89 -13.36 -9.52 -7.24
N SER A 90 -14.30 -10.01 -6.43
CA SER A 90 -15.53 -9.26 -6.10
C SER A 90 -15.24 -7.95 -5.38
N GLY A 91 -14.19 -7.93 -4.58
CA GLY A 91 -13.71 -6.71 -3.94
C GLY A 91 -13.19 -5.69 -4.93
N PHE A 92 -12.40 -6.10 -5.92
CA PHE A 92 -11.97 -5.20 -6.99
C PHE A 92 -13.15 -4.68 -7.82
N ILE A 93 -14.12 -5.54 -8.17
CA ILE A 93 -15.34 -5.13 -8.86
C ILE A 93 -16.13 -4.08 -8.07
N LYS A 94 -16.21 -4.26 -6.75
CA LYS A 94 -16.92 -3.34 -5.88
C LYS A 94 -16.27 -1.94 -5.82
N ILE A 95 -14.95 -1.88 -5.93
CA ILE A 95 -14.18 -0.64 -5.89
C ILE A 95 -14.15 0.05 -7.26
N PHE A 96 -13.82 -0.70 -8.30
CA PHE A 96 -13.50 -0.15 -9.63
C PHE A 96 -14.63 -0.32 -10.66
N GLY A 97 -15.60 -1.15 -10.36
CA GLY A 97 -16.63 -1.54 -11.35
C GLY A 97 -16.15 -2.67 -12.26
N SER A 98 -17.06 -3.54 -12.68
CA SER A 98 -16.75 -4.68 -13.57
C SER A 98 -16.32 -4.25 -14.97
N ASN A 99 -16.73 -3.06 -15.42
CA ASN A 99 -16.51 -2.55 -16.77
C ASN A 99 -15.36 -1.53 -16.86
N SER A 100 -14.65 -1.27 -15.78
CA SER A 100 -13.50 -0.36 -15.84
C SER A 100 -12.30 -1.02 -16.53
N ASP A 101 -11.58 -0.27 -17.34
CA ASP A 101 -10.38 -0.75 -18.03
C ASP A 101 -9.35 -1.32 -17.06
N ALA A 102 -9.18 -0.64 -15.91
CA ALA A 102 -8.26 -1.08 -14.88
C ALA A 102 -8.61 -2.48 -14.34
N PHE A 103 -9.89 -2.75 -14.08
CA PHE A 103 -10.31 -4.05 -13.61
C PHE A 103 -10.25 -5.10 -14.72
N GLN A 104 -10.67 -4.78 -15.94
CA GLN A 104 -10.62 -5.73 -17.06
C GLN A 104 -9.20 -6.17 -17.39
N LEU A 105 -8.24 -5.24 -17.40
CA LEU A 105 -6.83 -5.55 -17.60
C LEU A 105 -6.27 -6.37 -16.43
N LEU A 106 -6.61 -6.04 -15.21
CA LEU A 106 -6.23 -6.85 -14.04
C LEU A 106 -6.79 -8.27 -14.14
N ASP A 107 -8.06 -8.42 -14.48
CA ASP A 107 -8.74 -9.72 -14.60
C ASP A 107 -8.06 -10.59 -15.67
N ALA A 108 -7.73 -10.00 -16.82
CA ALA A 108 -7.00 -10.67 -17.90
C ALA A 108 -5.60 -11.13 -17.46
N GLU A 109 -4.86 -10.27 -16.77
CA GLU A 109 -3.51 -10.60 -16.29
C GLU A 109 -3.54 -11.68 -15.19
N VAL A 110 -4.52 -11.64 -14.31
CA VAL A 110 -4.72 -12.69 -13.31
C VAL A 110 -5.06 -14.04 -13.96
N LEU A 111 -5.85 -14.06 -15.05
CA LEU A 111 -6.12 -15.29 -15.79
C LEU A 111 -4.87 -15.86 -16.45
N LYS A 112 -3.98 -15.03 -17.02
CA LYS A 112 -2.66 -15.47 -17.51
C LYS A 112 -1.83 -16.10 -16.38
N TYR A 113 -1.78 -15.43 -15.21
CA TYR A 113 -1.08 -15.94 -14.04
C TYR A 113 -1.63 -17.32 -13.61
N ILE A 114 -2.96 -17.47 -13.55
CA ILE A 114 -3.59 -18.76 -13.19
C ILE A 114 -3.23 -19.84 -14.21
N LYS A 115 -3.23 -19.52 -15.51
CA LYS A 115 -2.82 -20.46 -16.56
C LYS A 115 -1.39 -20.94 -16.34
N CYS A 116 -0.45 -20.02 -16.12
CA CYS A 116 0.96 -20.37 -15.86
C CYS A 116 1.13 -21.25 -14.60
N ARG A 117 0.33 -21.00 -13.56
CA ARG A 117 0.32 -21.85 -12.35
C ARG A 117 -0.23 -23.25 -12.63
N ARG A 118 -1.30 -23.37 -13.38
CA ARG A 118 -1.89 -24.66 -13.79
C ARG A 118 -0.90 -25.47 -14.60
N ASP A 119 -0.20 -24.80 -15.50
CA ASP A 119 0.82 -25.43 -16.37
C ASP A 119 2.13 -25.67 -15.59
N ARG A 120 2.19 -25.39 -14.29
CA ARG A 120 3.34 -25.55 -13.38
C ARG A 120 4.61 -24.77 -13.81
N LEU A 121 4.42 -23.70 -14.56
CA LEU A 121 5.51 -22.83 -15.02
C LEU A 121 5.98 -21.88 -13.92
N ILE A 122 5.10 -21.49 -13.03
CA ILE A 122 5.37 -20.55 -11.93
C ILE A 122 4.81 -21.08 -10.60
N THR A 123 5.40 -20.58 -9.51
CA THR A 123 4.96 -20.83 -8.15
C THR A 123 3.90 -19.81 -7.68
N GLU A 124 3.66 -19.73 -6.39
CA GLU A 124 2.64 -18.83 -5.83
C GLU A 124 2.97 -17.35 -5.97
N ASP A 125 4.23 -16.98 -5.76
CA ASP A 125 4.72 -15.60 -5.84
C ASP A 125 5.43 -15.36 -7.17
N VAL A 126 5.07 -14.26 -7.84
CA VAL A 126 5.64 -13.88 -9.14
C VAL A 126 6.28 -12.51 -9.01
N GLY A 127 7.61 -12.49 -8.97
CA GLY A 127 8.42 -11.28 -9.03
C GLY A 127 8.72 -10.85 -10.47
N LEU A 128 9.54 -9.80 -10.64
CA LEU A 128 9.81 -9.18 -11.94
C LEU A 128 10.40 -10.17 -12.95
N ASP A 129 11.36 -10.98 -12.53
CA ASP A 129 12.00 -12.02 -13.35
C ASP A 129 10.97 -12.98 -13.98
N LYS A 130 10.02 -13.46 -13.18
CA LYS A 130 8.97 -14.36 -13.66
C LYS A 130 7.89 -13.64 -14.43
N ARG A 131 7.64 -12.38 -14.13
CA ARG A 131 6.72 -11.55 -14.92
C ARG A 131 7.22 -11.38 -16.34
N GLU A 132 8.50 -11.10 -16.52
CA GLU A 132 9.15 -10.94 -17.83
C GLU A 132 9.20 -12.26 -18.60
N GLU A 133 9.67 -13.34 -17.97
CA GLU A 133 9.78 -14.65 -18.57
C GLU A 133 8.44 -15.16 -19.13
N PHE A 134 7.34 -14.97 -18.43
CA PHE A 134 6.02 -15.47 -18.80
C PHE A 134 5.06 -14.40 -19.34
N ASN A 135 5.53 -13.19 -19.55
CA ASN A 135 4.75 -12.06 -20.07
C ASN A 135 3.44 -11.82 -19.30
N ILE A 136 3.52 -11.83 -17.96
CA ILE A 136 2.39 -11.55 -17.08
C ILE A 136 2.66 -10.32 -16.22
N PHE A 137 1.66 -9.47 -16.01
CA PHE A 137 1.75 -8.24 -15.23
C PHE A 137 2.83 -7.24 -15.70
N ILE A 138 3.23 -7.26 -16.98
CA ILE A 138 4.31 -6.40 -17.48
C ILE A 138 3.92 -5.49 -18.64
N SER A 139 2.80 -5.75 -19.34
CA SER A 139 2.42 -4.90 -20.46
C SER A 139 2.27 -3.44 -20.03
N ASP A 140 2.67 -2.51 -20.91
CA ASP A 140 2.55 -1.08 -20.62
C ASP A 140 1.09 -0.67 -20.36
N SER A 141 0.14 -1.25 -21.08
CA SER A 141 -1.28 -1.04 -20.86
C SER A 141 -1.71 -1.50 -19.47
N PHE A 142 -1.25 -2.65 -19.01
CA PHE A 142 -1.52 -3.12 -17.65
C PHE A 142 -0.84 -2.22 -16.62
N ARG A 143 0.43 -1.89 -16.81
CA ARG A 143 1.16 -1.00 -15.89
C ARG A 143 0.45 0.35 -15.75
N HIS A 144 -0.01 0.92 -16.85
CA HIS A 144 -0.75 2.18 -16.83
C HIS A 144 -2.09 2.05 -16.09
N ALA A 145 -2.89 1.06 -16.42
CA ALA A 145 -4.19 0.83 -15.80
C ALA A 145 -4.09 0.44 -14.32
N PHE A 146 -3.09 -0.38 -13.98
CA PHE A 146 -2.84 -0.82 -12.61
C PHE A 146 -2.47 0.33 -11.67
N ARG A 147 -2.03 1.45 -12.22
CA ARG A 147 -1.74 2.65 -11.47
C ARG A 147 -2.92 3.11 -10.61
N SER A 148 -4.12 3.14 -11.15
CA SER A 148 -5.32 3.53 -10.41
C SER A 148 -5.63 2.57 -9.26
N ILE A 149 -5.41 1.27 -9.48
CA ILE A 149 -5.54 0.24 -8.44
C ILE A 149 -4.52 0.44 -7.34
N PHE A 150 -3.27 0.66 -7.71
CA PHE A 150 -2.19 0.93 -6.77
C PHE A 150 -2.48 2.17 -5.93
N ASP A 151 -2.84 3.27 -6.58
CA ASP A 151 -3.14 4.53 -5.90
C ASP A 151 -4.29 4.39 -4.90
N TYR A 152 -5.35 3.68 -5.28
CA TYR A 152 -6.43 3.40 -4.35
C TYR A 152 -5.94 2.65 -3.10
N PHE A 153 -5.26 1.53 -3.27
CA PHE A 153 -4.83 0.71 -2.14
C PHE A 153 -3.70 1.33 -1.31
N VAL A 154 -2.87 2.14 -1.91
CA VAL A 154 -1.71 2.75 -1.23
C VAL A 154 -2.04 4.11 -0.62
N PHE A 155 -2.83 4.94 -1.31
CA PHE A 155 -3.04 6.33 -0.94
C PHE A 155 -4.48 6.71 -0.56
N GLU A 156 -5.51 6.03 -1.08
CA GLU A 156 -6.88 6.57 -1.08
C GLU A 156 -7.90 5.71 -0.34
N GLY A 157 -7.79 4.39 -0.43
CA GLY A 157 -8.84 3.48 0.01
C GLY A 157 -8.97 3.31 1.52
N THR A 158 -10.16 2.95 1.95
CA THR A 158 -10.45 2.58 3.34
C THR A 158 -10.80 1.09 3.46
N VAL A 159 -10.86 0.60 4.69
CA VAL A 159 -11.31 -0.76 5.01
C VAL A 159 -12.76 -1.01 4.56
N GLY A 160 -13.59 0.03 4.46
CA GLY A 160 -14.98 -0.03 4.02
C GLY A 160 -15.21 0.03 2.51
N TRP A 161 -14.15 -0.09 1.68
CA TRP A 161 -14.20 -0.10 0.21
C TRP A 161 -14.57 1.25 -0.41
N GLY A 162 -14.43 2.32 0.32
CA GLY A 162 -14.61 3.69 -0.14
C GLY A 162 -13.30 4.45 -0.23
N ALA A 163 -13.39 5.70 -0.68
CA ALA A 163 -12.27 6.63 -0.58
C ALA A 163 -12.08 7.09 0.87
N SER A 164 -10.84 7.22 1.29
CA SER A 164 -10.52 7.80 2.58
C SER A 164 -10.90 9.28 2.60
N LYS A 165 -11.50 9.72 3.67
CA LYS A 165 -11.74 11.15 3.93
C LYS A 165 -10.42 11.94 3.99
N PHE A 166 -9.35 11.27 4.42
CA PHE A 166 -8.00 11.81 4.46
C PHE A 166 -7.04 10.84 3.75
N PRO A 167 -6.91 10.93 2.42
CA PRO A 167 -5.96 10.16 1.66
C PRO A 167 -4.53 10.56 2.04
N ALA A 168 -3.59 9.64 1.89
CA ALA A 168 -2.18 9.98 2.03
C ALA A 168 -1.71 10.81 0.82
N GLU A 169 -0.90 11.83 1.07
CA GLU A 169 -0.31 12.68 0.02
C GLU A 169 1.04 12.13 -0.42
N CYS A 170 1.78 11.58 0.54
CA CYS A 170 3.06 10.96 0.29
C CYS A 170 3.29 9.75 1.18
N ILE A 171 4.29 8.98 0.83
CA ILE A 171 4.78 7.84 1.61
C ILE A 171 6.11 8.23 2.25
N LEU A 172 6.22 8.03 3.56
CA LEU A 172 7.50 7.99 4.25
C LEU A 172 7.90 6.54 4.44
N SER A 173 8.87 6.09 3.65
CA SER A 173 9.49 4.79 3.79
C SER A 173 10.74 4.89 4.66
N PHE A 174 10.95 3.95 5.56
CA PHE A 174 12.10 3.96 6.47
C PHE A 174 12.56 2.54 6.81
N GLY A 175 13.88 2.33 6.84
CA GLY A 175 14.49 1.09 7.30
C GLY A 175 14.55 1.02 8.82
N LYS A 176 14.96 2.14 9.44
CA LYS A 176 15.04 2.30 10.90
C LYS A 176 14.35 3.59 11.29
N ALA A 177 13.38 3.52 12.21
CA ALA A 177 12.59 4.68 12.61
C ALA A 177 13.42 5.83 13.23
N LEU A 178 14.53 5.51 13.88
CA LEU A 178 15.41 6.49 14.52
C LEU A 178 16.61 6.91 13.68
N ASP A 179 16.75 6.36 12.47
CA ASP A 179 17.87 6.65 11.58
C ASP A 179 17.36 7.32 10.29
N PRO A 180 17.40 8.66 10.23
CA PRO A 180 16.94 9.42 9.07
C PRO A 180 17.70 9.11 7.77
N SER A 181 18.91 8.57 7.85
CA SER A 181 19.67 8.17 6.66
C SER A 181 19.00 7.01 5.90
N THR A 182 18.10 6.28 6.57
CA THR A 182 17.33 5.17 5.97
C THR A 182 15.95 5.60 5.50
N TRP A 183 15.62 6.89 5.52
CA TRP A 183 14.30 7.38 5.15
C TRP A 183 14.27 7.86 3.72
N SER A 184 13.15 7.57 3.06
CA SER A 184 12.83 8.08 1.73
C SER A 184 11.40 8.59 1.71
N VAL A 185 11.20 9.78 1.16
CA VAL A 185 9.88 10.37 1.01
C VAL A 185 9.52 10.33 -0.47
N TYR A 186 8.35 9.78 -0.77
CA TYR A 186 7.89 9.60 -2.14
C TYR A 186 6.54 10.28 -2.33
N GLN A 187 6.41 11.04 -3.40
CA GLN A 187 5.12 11.41 -3.96
C GLN A 187 4.45 10.20 -4.62
N ARG A 188 3.16 10.30 -4.95
CA ARG A 188 2.41 9.19 -5.54
C ARG A 188 3.09 8.60 -6.78
N ASN A 189 3.51 9.47 -7.70
CA ASN A 189 4.14 9.02 -8.95
C ASN A 189 5.46 8.30 -8.68
N GLU A 190 6.31 8.90 -7.87
CA GLU A 190 7.61 8.36 -7.52
C GLU A 190 7.49 7.02 -6.78
N TYR A 191 6.51 6.89 -5.89
CA TYR A 191 6.36 5.64 -5.13
C TYR A 191 5.89 4.47 -5.99
N TYR A 192 5.00 4.71 -6.95
CA TYR A 192 4.60 3.67 -7.88
C TYR A 192 5.79 3.17 -8.71
N ASP A 193 6.55 4.09 -9.29
CA ASP A 193 7.71 3.75 -10.11
C ASP A 193 8.82 3.08 -9.29
N HIS A 194 9.02 3.52 -8.06
CA HIS A 194 9.94 2.89 -7.11
C HIS A 194 9.52 1.46 -6.77
N CYS A 195 8.23 1.23 -6.54
CA CYS A 195 7.72 -0.09 -6.16
C CYS A 195 7.67 -1.06 -7.35
N TRP A 196 7.39 -0.58 -8.55
CA TRP A 196 7.07 -1.42 -9.70
C TRP A 196 8.07 -2.55 -9.98
N PRO A 197 9.39 -2.34 -9.97
CA PRO A 197 10.37 -3.40 -10.20
C PRO A 197 10.35 -4.49 -9.13
N SER A 198 10.03 -4.12 -7.89
CA SER A 198 10.04 -5.01 -6.73
C SER A 198 8.69 -5.66 -6.42
N LEU A 199 7.64 -5.31 -7.18
CA LEU A 199 6.30 -5.83 -6.93
C LEU A 199 6.23 -7.34 -7.13
N VAL A 200 5.70 -8.01 -6.11
CA VAL A 200 5.39 -9.44 -6.14
C VAL A 200 3.89 -9.62 -6.15
N PHE A 201 3.39 -10.24 -7.22
CA PHE A 201 2.00 -10.65 -7.35
C PHE A 201 1.81 -12.07 -6.86
N SER A 202 0.74 -12.30 -6.10
CA SER A 202 0.44 -13.60 -5.51
C SER A 202 -1.06 -13.81 -5.39
N LEU A 203 -1.53 -14.96 -5.86
CA LEU A 203 -2.86 -15.45 -5.52
C LEU A 203 -2.73 -16.49 -4.43
N ARG A 204 -3.16 -16.14 -3.23
CA ARG A 204 -2.97 -16.97 -2.04
C ARG A 204 -4.26 -17.58 -1.51
N ARG A 205 -4.11 -18.69 -0.83
CA ARG A 205 -5.14 -19.22 0.05
C ARG A 205 -5.35 -18.27 1.22
N HIS A 206 -6.61 -17.98 1.54
CA HIS A 206 -6.95 -17.32 2.77
C HIS A 206 -7.36 -18.34 3.83
N GLY A 207 -6.60 -18.41 4.91
CA GLY A 207 -6.89 -19.24 6.08
C GLY A 207 -6.70 -20.74 5.86
N ARG A 208 -6.52 -21.50 6.92
CA ARG A 208 -6.54 -22.96 6.95
C ARG A 208 -7.96 -23.48 7.09
N PRO A 209 -8.28 -24.63 6.69
CA PRO A 209 -8.44 -25.31 5.41
C PRO A 209 -9.87 -25.29 4.88
N LYS A 210 -10.75 -24.41 5.41
CA LYS A 210 -12.12 -24.29 4.92
C LYS A 210 -12.16 -23.34 3.74
N PHE A 211 -12.08 -23.91 2.56
CA PHE A 211 -12.33 -23.20 1.32
C PHE A 211 -13.75 -22.63 1.33
N ARG A 212 -13.90 -21.35 1.58
CA ARG A 212 -15.06 -20.65 1.07
C ARG A 212 -14.79 -20.41 -0.40
N VAL A 213 -15.62 -20.95 -1.24
CA VAL A 213 -15.63 -20.73 -2.69
C VAL A 213 -16.16 -19.33 -2.94
N ALA A 214 -15.38 -18.29 -2.57
CA ALA A 214 -15.86 -16.92 -2.61
C ALA A 214 -15.75 -16.30 -4.01
N ASP A 215 -14.79 -16.73 -4.82
CA ASP A 215 -14.57 -16.15 -6.14
C ASP A 215 -14.13 -17.21 -7.13
N ARG A 216 -15.07 -18.04 -7.53
CA ARG A 216 -14.85 -19.07 -8.54
C ARG A 216 -14.34 -18.49 -9.86
N ALA A 217 -14.61 -17.21 -10.15
CA ALA A 217 -14.23 -16.61 -11.40
C ALA A 217 -12.71 -16.60 -11.62
N TRP A 218 -11.90 -16.38 -10.59
CA TRP A 218 -10.44 -16.50 -10.72
C TRP A 218 -9.91 -17.93 -10.63
N PHE A 219 -10.79 -18.91 -10.34
CA PHE A 219 -10.41 -20.30 -10.16
C PHE A 219 -11.22 -21.28 -10.99
N LEU A 220 -11.94 -20.80 -12.01
CA LEU A 220 -12.64 -21.68 -12.93
C LEU A 220 -11.66 -22.69 -13.55
N GLY A 221 -11.82 -23.96 -13.14
CA GLY A 221 -11.01 -25.07 -13.62
C GLY A 221 -9.71 -25.29 -12.88
N ALA A 222 -9.52 -24.77 -11.68
CA ALA A 222 -8.45 -25.19 -10.79
C ALA A 222 -8.94 -26.35 -9.92
N ASP A 223 -8.66 -27.56 -10.33
CA ASP A 223 -9.09 -28.81 -9.69
C ASP A 223 -8.25 -29.21 -8.46
N ASP A 224 -7.27 -28.39 -8.09
CA ASP A 224 -6.26 -28.70 -7.12
C ASP A 224 -6.57 -28.22 -5.69
N GLY A 225 -7.84 -28.13 -5.33
CA GLY A 225 -8.22 -27.54 -4.06
C GLY A 225 -7.89 -26.06 -4.02
N ALA A 226 -8.16 -25.41 -5.10
CA ALA A 226 -7.74 -24.09 -5.45
C ALA A 226 -7.89 -23.09 -4.32
N PRO A 227 -6.88 -22.29 -4.13
CA PRO A 227 -6.90 -21.20 -3.19
C PRO A 227 -8.04 -20.26 -3.50
N LYS A 228 -8.54 -19.56 -2.52
CA LYS A 228 -9.38 -18.40 -2.74
C LYS A 228 -8.65 -17.43 -3.64
N GLY A 229 -9.33 -16.92 -4.63
CA GLY A 229 -8.81 -15.90 -5.53
C GLY A 229 -8.59 -14.57 -4.85
N GLN A 230 -7.64 -14.54 -3.93
CA GLN A 230 -7.26 -13.31 -3.25
C GLN A 230 -5.90 -12.87 -3.75
N LEU A 231 -5.90 -11.78 -4.51
CA LEU A 231 -4.68 -11.14 -4.96
C LEU A 231 -4.01 -10.42 -3.80
N SER A 232 -2.75 -10.73 -3.60
CA SER A 232 -1.85 -9.98 -2.74
C SER A 232 -0.77 -9.31 -3.57
N LEU A 233 -0.38 -8.12 -3.16
CA LEU A 233 0.70 -7.36 -3.76
C LEU A 233 1.67 -6.94 -2.67
N ARG A 234 2.96 -7.24 -2.88
CA ARG A 234 4.02 -6.98 -1.91
C ARG A 234 5.25 -6.40 -2.59
N ILE A 235 6.05 -5.69 -1.85
CA ILE A 235 7.37 -5.19 -2.23
C ILE A 235 8.44 -5.68 -1.27
#